data_ce995bb402bf2b013c7fa3d93cd4dc80
#
_entry.id   ce995bb402bf2b013c7fa3d93cd4dc80
#
_cell.length_a   1.000
_cell.length_b   1.000
_cell.length_c   1.000
_cell.angle_alpha   90.00
_cell.angle_beta   90.00
_cell.angle_gamma   90.00
#
_symmetry.space_group_name_H-M   'P 1'
#
loop_
_entity.id
_entity.type
_entity.pdbx_description
1 polymer ?
#
loop_
_entity_poly.entity_id
_entity_poly.type
_entity_poly.pdbx_seq_one_letter_code
_entity_poly.pdbx_strand_id
1 'polypeptide(L)'
;MYLNKKTYVKQWDHQSPEEKYEVVVTKGGKPVDAIKASRVKYIEEEVGYWRKANQIHRWFVDNVQDGVDNCGDYYVNKSDLETLLDVCKKVKADHSQAEELLPSASGFFFGNTDYDEWYYNDIDNTISILEDALEDENGEYYYTSSW
;
A
#
# COMPACT_ATOMS: atom_id res chain seq x y z
N MET A 1 -5.91 4.44 5.90
CA MET A 1 -4.86 4.57 4.88
C MET A 1 -4.53 3.17 4.42
N TYR A 2 -4.44 2.97 3.13
CA TYR A 2 -4.35 1.64 2.54
C TYR A 2 -3.30 1.60 1.45
N LEU A 3 -2.55 0.53 1.38
CA LEU A 3 -1.74 0.17 0.23
C LEU A 3 -2.40 -1.04 -0.43
N ASN A 4 -2.83 -0.87 -1.66
CA ASN A 4 -3.49 -1.90 -2.44
C ASN A 4 -2.57 -2.36 -3.57
N LYS A 5 -2.63 -3.65 -3.87
CA LYS A 5 -1.94 -4.25 -5.01
C LYS A 5 -2.97 -4.69 -6.03
N LYS A 6 -2.83 -4.26 -7.28
CA LYS A 6 -3.65 -4.71 -8.40
C LYS A 6 -2.88 -5.70 -9.26
N THR A 7 -3.47 -6.84 -9.51
CA THR A 7 -2.94 -7.86 -10.41
C THR A 7 -3.87 -8.02 -11.60
N TYR A 8 -3.32 -7.86 -12.82
CA TYR A 8 -4.07 -8.07 -14.05
C TYR A 8 -4.20 -9.55 -14.33
N VAL A 9 -5.42 -10.06 -14.34
CA VAL A 9 -5.71 -11.50 -14.45
C VAL A 9 -6.51 -11.88 -15.69
N LYS A 10 -6.86 -10.90 -16.55
CA LYS A 10 -7.62 -11.17 -17.76
C LYS A 10 -6.79 -12.02 -18.74
N GLN A 11 -7.40 -13.09 -19.24
CA GLN A 11 -6.78 -13.95 -20.23
C GLN A 11 -6.92 -13.37 -21.64
N TRP A 12 -5.87 -13.59 -22.45
CA TRP A 12 -5.83 -13.27 -23.86
C TRP A 12 -5.36 -14.49 -24.66
N ASP A 13 -5.85 -14.63 -25.89
CA ASP A 13 -5.56 -15.80 -26.76
C ASP A 13 -4.07 -15.95 -27.10
N HIS A 14 -3.33 -14.83 -27.13
CA HIS A 14 -1.89 -14.82 -27.45
C HIS A 14 -0.99 -15.20 -26.28
N GLN A 15 -1.53 -15.31 -25.05
CA GLN A 15 -0.75 -15.72 -23.88
C GLN A 15 -0.45 -17.22 -23.93
N SER A 16 0.74 -17.60 -23.46
CA SER A 16 1.05 -19.02 -23.22
C SER A 16 0.20 -19.55 -22.04
N PRO A 17 -0.03 -20.88 -21.97
CA PRO A 17 -0.80 -21.45 -20.86
C PRO A 17 -0.24 -21.13 -19.47
N GLU A 18 1.09 -21.02 -19.33
CA GLU A 18 1.75 -20.70 -18.06
C GLU A 18 1.52 -19.24 -17.62
N GLU A 19 1.21 -18.34 -18.56
CA GLU A 19 0.97 -16.92 -18.27
C GLU A 19 -0.50 -16.62 -17.96
N LYS A 20 -1.39 -17.59 -18.17
CA LYS A 20 -2.84 -17.39 -17.96
C LYS A 20 -3.23 -17.64 -16.52
N TYR A 21 -3.90 -16.63 -15.93
CA TYR A 21 -4.59 -16.82 -14.67
C TYR A 21 -5.93 -17.53 -14.90
N GLU A 22 -6.27 -18.46 -14.01
CA GLU A 22 -7.61 -19.02 -13.91
C GLU A 22 -8.32 -18.39 -12.71
N VAL A 23 -9.46 -17.73 -12.95
CA VAL A 23 -10.25 -17.06 -11.92
C VAL A 23 -11.53 -17.87 -11.69
N VAL A 24 -11.75 -18.24 -10.43
CA VAL A 24 -12.98 -18.93 -9.99
C VAL A 24 -13.64 -18.09 -8.90
N VAL A 25 -14.92 -17.79 -9.06
CA VAL A 25 -15.69 -16.99 -8.09
C VAL A 25 -16.80 -17.83 -7.48
N THR A 26 -16.77 -17.96 -6.16
CA THR A 26 -17.80 -18.64 -5.38
C THR A 26 -18.31 -17.75 -4.26
N LYS A 27 -19.54 -17.98 -3.84
CA LYS A 27 -20.14 -17.37 -2.65
C LYS A 27 -20.84 -18.45 -1.83
N GLY A 28 -20.46 -18.60 -0.56
CA GLY A 28 -20.99 -19.66 0.29
C GLY A 28 -20.71 -21.07 -0.24
N GLY A 29 -19.56 -21.26 -0.90
CA GLY A 29 -19.17 -22.55 -1.50
C GLY A 29 -19.87 -22.89 -2.83
N LYS A 30 -20.69 -22.00 -3.37
CA LYS A 30 -21.43 -22.21 -4.62
C LYS A 30 -20.98 -21.26 -5.71
N PRO A 31 -21.02 -21.66 -7.00
CA PRO A 31 -20.73 -20.76 -8.12
C PRO A 31 -21.61 -19.51 -8.09
N VAL A 32 -21.04 -18.38 -8.52
CA VAL A 32 -21.72 -17.08 -8.58
C VAL A 32 -22.01 -16.73 -10.04
N ASP A 33 -23.30 -16.63 -10.40
CA ASP A 33 -23.70 -16.29 -11.78
C ASP A 33 -23.57 -14.80 -12.09
N ALA A 34 -23.68 -13.93 -11.06
CA ALA A 34 -23.60 -12.48 -11.23
C ALA A 34 -22.21 -11.98 -11.65
N ILE A 35 -21.17 -12.71 -11.27
CA ILE A 35 -19.78 -12.37 -11.61
C ILE A 35 -19.28 -13.41 -12.63
N LYS A 36 -18.98 -12.95 -13.84
CA LYS A 36 -18.42 -13.81 -14.89
C LYS A 36 -16.89 -13.79 -14.79
N ALA A 37 -16.29 -14.92 -14.48
CA ALA A 37 -14.82 -15.04 -14.33
C ALA A 37 -14.07 -14.52 -15.56
N SER A 38 -14.59 -14.76 -16.78
CA SER A 38 -14.01 -14.26 -18.03
C SER A 38 -14.00 -12.73 -18.18
N ARG A 39 -14.77 -12.01 -17.37
CA ARG A 39 -14.85 -10.54 -17.36
C ARG A 39 -13.99 -9.90 -16.30
N VAL A 40 -13.41 -10.68 -15.38
CA VAL A 40 -12.53 -10.18 -14.33
C VAL A 40 -11.22 -9.74 -14.98
N LYS A 41 -10.89 -8.47 -14.83
CA LYS A 41 -9.65 -7.88 -15.35
C LYS A 41 -8.56 -7.81 -14.31
N TYR A 42 -8.91 -7.36 -13.12
CA TYR A 42 -8.00 -7.13 -12.01
C TYR A 42 -8.51 -7.81 -10.75
N ILE A 43 -7.58 -8.29 -9.96
CA ILE A 43 -7.79 -8.61 -8.54
C ILE A 43 -7.05 -7.54 -7.75
N GLU A 44 -7.73 -6.94 -6.79
CA GLU A 44 -7.17 -5.94 -5.88
C GLU A 44 -7.07 -6.52 -4.48
N GLU A 45 -5.88 -6.46 -3.92
CA GLU A 45 -5.55 -6.95 -2.58
C GLU A 45 -5.17 -5.77 -1.69
N GLU A 46 -5.73 -5.68 -0.48
CA GLU A 46 -5.24 -4.80 0.56
C GLU A 46 -3.98 -5.43 1.16
N VAL A 47 -2.81 -4.92 0.80
CA VAL A 47 -1.52 -5.44 1.26
C VAL A 47 -0.95 -4.64 2.43
N GLY A 48 -1.49 -3.48 2.71
CA GLY A 48 -1.10 -2.65 3.85
C GLY A 48 -2.23 -1.79 4.38
N TYR A 49 -2.31 -1.70 5.69
CA TYR A 49 -3.26 -0.84 6.39
C TYR A 49 -2.56 -0.07 7.51
N TRP A 50 -2.82 1.22 7.58
CA TRP A 50 -2.40 2.09 8.68
C TRP A 50 -3.59 2.83 9.27
N ARG A 51 -3.61 2.93 10.56
CA ARG A 51 -4.60 3.73 11.28
C ARG A 51 -3.93 4.97 11.87
N LYS A 52 -4.23 6.13 11.29
CA LYS A 52 -3.75 7.42 11.80
C LYS A 52 -2.23 7.60 11.86
N ALA A 53 -1.46 6.85 11.08
CA ALA A 53 -0.02 7.01 10.95
C ALA A 53 0.29 8.27 10.14
N ASN A 54 0.27 9.44 10.79
CA ASN A 54 0.35 10.74 10.13
C ASN A 54 1.67 10.95 9.38
N GLN A 55 2.79 10.47 9.93
CA GLN A 55 4.12 10.52 9.31
C GLN A 55 4.17 9.72 8.00
N ILE A 56 3.53 8.56 7.96
CA ILE A 56 3.46 7.71 6.76
C ILE A 56 2.55 8.37 5.72
N HIS A 57 1.39 8.88 6.14
CA HIS A 57 0.50 9.61 5.24
C HIS A 57 1.18 10.83 4.62
N ARG A 58 1.82 11.65 5.45
CA ARG A 58 2.56 12.82 4.97
C ARG A 58 3.63 12.42 3.94
N TRP A 59 4.35 11.34 4.20
CA TRP A 59 5.34 10.85 3.25
C TRP A 59 4.72 10.53 1.89
N PHE A 60 3.58 9.83 1.84
CA PHE A 60 2.88 9.56 0.59
C PHE A 60 2.35 10.83 -0.08
N VAL A 61 1.79 11.76 0.68
CA VAL A 61 1.33 13.06 0.13
C VAL A 61 2.48 13.81 -0.52
N ASP A 62 3.62 13.90 0.14
CA ASP A 62 4.76 14.68 -0.34
C ASP A 62 5.51 14.00 -1.50
N ASN A 63 5.59 12.67 -1.53
CA ASN A 63 6.44 11.93 -2.49
C ASN A 63 5.66 11.23 -3.62
N VAL A 64 4.36 10.98 -3.44
CA VAL A 64 3.54 10.21 -4.40
C VAL A 64 2.36 11.04 -4.93
N GLN A 65 1.80 11.93 -4.11
CA GLN A 65 0.59 12.68 -4.43
C GLN A 65 0.86 14.13 -4.85
N ASP A 66 2.09 14.50 -5.14
CA ASP A 66 2.48 15.87 -5.50
C ASP A 66 1.98 16.94 -4.50
N GLY A 67 1.92 16.59 -3.21
CA GLY A 67 1.44 17.46 -2.14
C GLY A 67 -0.08 17.60 -2.06
N VAL A 68 -0.84 16.84 -2.84
CA VAL A 68 -2.31 16.93 -2.88
C VAL A 68 -2.93 15.86 -1.98
N ASP A 69 -3.57 16.30 -0.90
CA ASP A 69 -4.28 15.43 0.06
C ASP A 69 -5.80 15.48 -0.20
N ASN A 70 -6.29 14.60 -1.05
CA ASN A 70 -7.67 14.58 -1.53
C ASN A 70 -8.37 13.22 -1.44
N CYS A 71 -7.82 12.27 -0.68
CA CYS A 71 -8.33 10.90 -0.58
C CYS A 71 -8.42 10.16 -1.95
N GLY A 72 -7.62 10.57 -2.92
CA GLY A 72 -7.53 9.91 -4.22
C GLY A 72 -6.82 8.55 -4.17
N ASP A 73 -6.87 7.85 -5.29
CA ASP A 73 -6.16 6.58 -5.50
C ASP A 73 -4.92 6.88 -6.35
N TYR A 74 -3.74 6.72 -5.77
CA TYR A 74 -2.48 7.14 -6.38
C TYR A 74 -1.57 5.96 -6.64
N TYR A 75 -1.13 5.83 -7.89
CA TYR A 75 -0.14 4.84 -8.27
C TYR A 75 1.19 5.10 -7.54
N VAL A 76 1.77 4.03 -6.98
CA VAL A 76 3.04 4.08 -6.25
C VAL A 76 4.08 3.25 -7.00
N ASN A 77 5.17 3.89 -7.39
CA ASN A 77 6.28 3.17 -8.00
C ASN A 77 6.95 2.23 -6.98
N LYS A 78 7.49 1.14 -7.45
CA LYS A 78 8.28 0.23 -6.63
C LYS A 78 9.44 0.95 -5.95
N SER A 79 10.12 1.85 -6.67
CA SER A 79 11.20 2.67 -6.13
C SER A 79 10.77 3.58 -4.98
N ASP A 80 9.51 4.06 -4.98
CA ASP A 80 8.97 4.85 -3.87
C ASP A 80 8.78 3.98 -2.63
N LEU A 81 8.27 2.75 -2.79
CA LEU A 81 8.16 1.80 -1.67
C LEU A 81 9.52 1.42 -1.09
N GLU A 82 10.53 1.21 -1.95
CA GLU A 82 11.91 0.93 -1.53
C GLU A 82 12.49 2.12 -0.75
N THR A 83 12.24 3.34 -1.21
CA THR A 83 12.68 4.56 -0.53
C THR A 83 12.03 4.70 0.84
N LEU A 84 10.72 4.50 0.95
CA LEU A 84 10.03 4.56 2.24
C LEU A 84 10.55 3.48 3.20
N LEU A 85 10.79 2.27 2.69
CA LEU A 85 11.36 1.18 3.49
C LEU A 85 12.74 1.55 4.06
N ASP A 86 13.59 2.11 3.23
CA ASP A 86 14.93 2.57 3.65
C ASP A 86 14.84 3.66 4.73
N VAL A 87 13.96 4.64 4.54
CA VAL A 87 13.71 5.71 5.54
C VAL A 87 13.21 5.12 6.86
N CYS A 88 12.24 4.21 6.83
CA CYS A 88 11.73 3.55 8.03
C CYS A 88 12.83 2.76 8.77
N LYS A 89 13.67 2.03 8.05
CA LYS A 89 14.79 1.27 8.63
C LYS A 89 15.83 2.19 9.27
N LYS A 90 16.13 3.33 8.65
CA LYS A 90 17.05 4.34 9.23
C LYS A 90 16.50 4.92 10.52
N VAL A 91 15.22 5.28 10.55
CA VAL A 91 14.55 5.80 11.76
C VAL A 91 14.51 4.74 12.86
N LYS A 92 14.25 3.48 12.52
CA LYS A 92 14.26 2.37 13.48
C LYS A 92 15.65 2.15 14.08
N ALA A 93 16.69 2.26 13.29
CA ALA A 93 18.09 2.09 13.74
C ALA A 93 18.59 3.27 14.58
N ASP A 94 18.11 4.48 14.31
CA ASP A 94 18.48 5.71 15.01
C ASP A 94 17.28 6.65 15.13
N HIS A 95 16.62 6.64 16.27
CA HIS A 95 15.44 7.44 16.57
C HIS A 95 15.69 8.95 16.51
N SER A 96 16.93 9.40 16.66
CA SER A 96 17.28 10.83 16.54
C SER A 96 17.07 11.40 15.14
N GLN A 97 16.96 10.54 14.13
CA GLN A 97 16.70 10.92 12.74
C GLN A 97 15.19 11.02 12.40
N ALA A 98 14.31 10.65 13.32
CA ALA A 98 12.87 10.60 13.06
C ALA A 98 12.30 11.94 12.58
N GLU A 99 12.61 13.03 13.27
CA GLU A 99 12.12 14.36 12.93
C GLU A 99 12.62 14.87 11.57
N GLU A 100 13.83 14.50 11.17
CA GLU A 100 14.41 14.90 9.90
C GLU A 100 13.90 14.03 8.74
N LEU A 101 13.92 12.70 8.88
CA LEU A 101 13.65 11.77 7.79
C LEU A 101 12.18 11.46 7.59
N LEU A 102 11.40 11.42 8.67
CA LEU A 102 10.00 11.06 8.63
C LEU A 102 9.19 11.87 9.67
N PRO A 103 9.10 13.19 9.46
CA PRO A 103 8.44 14.08 10.42
C PRO A 103 6.96 13.76 10.57
N SER A 104 6.47 13.84 11.79
CA SER A 104 5.05 13.77 12.08
C SER A 104 4.31 14.98 11.50
N ALA A 105 3.04 14.81 11.19
CA ALA A 105 2.19 15.87 10.66
C ALA A 105 0.95 16.04 11.52
N SER A 106 0.58 17.29 11.79
CA SER A 106 -0.68 17.61 12.43
C SER A 106 -1.84 17.50 11.44
N GLY A 107 -3.01 17.09 11.92
CA GLY A 107 -4.23 17.06 11.12
C GLY A 107 -5.44 16.73 11.98
N PHE A 108 -6.62 17.11 11.53
CA PHE A 108 -7.86 16.98 12.33
C PHE A 108 -8.18 15.52 12.68
N PHE A 109 -7.82 14.58 11.81
CA PHE A 109 -8.09 13.14 11.98
C PHE A 109 -6.91 12.34 12.53
N PHE A 110 -5.74 12.97 12.65
CA PHE A 110 -4.56 12.33 13.18
C PHE A 110 -4.46 12.52 14.69
N GLY A 111 -3.87 11.54 15.38
CA GLY A 111 -3.58 11.62 16.80
C GLY A 111 -2.54 12.68 17.13
N ASN A 112 -1.78 12.46 18.20
CA ASN A 112 -0.71 13.37 18.56
C ASN A 112 0.44 13.32 17.51
N THR A 113 1.32 14.30 17.59
CA THR A 113 2.50 14.43 16.74
C THR A 113 3.80 14.04 17.47
N ASP A 114 3.67 13.38 18.63
CA ASP A 114 4.79 12.98 19.44
C ASP A 114 5.53 11.79 18.81
N TYR A 115 6.84 11.76 18.99
CA TYR A 115 7.68 10.62 18.60
C TYR A 115 7.72 9.60 19.72
N ASP A 116 6.57 9.01 20.01
CA ASP A 116 6.30 8.08 21.09
C ASP A 116 6.29 6.62 20.60
N GLU A 117 5.87 5.71 21.48
CA GLU A 117 5.76 4.28 21.16
C GLU A 117 4.83 4.02 19.96
N TRP A 118 3.75 4.78 19.81
CA TRP A 118 2.81 4.64 18.69
C TRP A 118 3.46 5.00 17.37
N TYR A 119 4.24 6.08 17.34
CA TYR A 119 5.02 6.47 16.16
C TYR A 119 5.96 5.33 15.71
N TYR A 120 6.70 4.73 16.64
CA TYR A 120 7.65 3.65 16.31
C TYR A 120 6.97 2.33 15.98
N ASN A 121 5.80 2.04 16.56
CA ASN A 121 4.97 0.91 16.15
C ASN A 121 4.47 1.06 14.71
N ASP A 122 4.12 2.27 14.28
CA ASP A 122 3.78 2.55 12.88
C ASP A 122 4.98 2.33 11.95
N ILE A 123 6.20 2.68 12.38
CA ILE A 123 7.42 2.40 11.63
C ILE A 123 7.63 0.89 11.46
N ASP A 124 7.51 0.12 12.53
CA ASP A 124 7.66 -1.35 12.50
C ASP A 124 6.60 -2.01 11.61
N ASN A 125 5.34 -1.58 11.72
CA ASN A 125 4.26 -2.04 10.85
C ASN A 125 4.54 -1.70 9.38
N THR A 126 5.02 -0.49 9.10
CA THR A 126 5.35 -0.06 7.73
C THR A 126 6.48 -0.90 7.14
N ILE A 127 7.54 -1.18 7.90
CA ILE A 127 8.63 -2.05 7.46
C ILE A 127 8.08 -3.42 7.07
N SER A 128 7.24 -4.02 7.91
CA SER A 128 6.64 -5.33 7.64
C SER A 128 5.78 -5.34 6.37
N ILE A 129 4.92 -4.32 6.20
CA ILE A 129 4.08 -4.17 5.01
C ILE A 129 4.92 -4.06 3.75
N LEU A 130 5.95 -3.20 3.76
CA LEU A 130 6.77 -2.93 2.59
C LEU A 130 7.70 -4.09 2.23
N GLU A 131 8.24 -4.80 3.20
CA GLU A 131 9.04 -6.00 2.95
C GLU A 131 8.20 -7.09 2.28
N ASP A 132 6.97 -7.31 2.75
CA ASP A 132 6.03 -8.26 2.14
C ASP A 132 5.64 -7.81 0.71
N ALA A 133 5.26 -6.55 0.53
CA ALA A 133 4.88 -6.01 -0.77
C ALA A 133 6.00 -6.11 -1.79
N LEU A 134 7.25 -5.83 -1.41
CA LEU A 134 8.41 -5.82 -2.30
C LEU A 134 8.91 -7.22 -2.69
N GLU A 135 8.38 -8.28 -2.10
CA GLU A 135 8.64 -9.66 -2.55
C GLU A 135 8.05 -9.94 -3.94
N ASP A 136 6.98 -9.25 -4.33
CA ASP A 136 6.37 -9.35 -5.65
C ASP A 136 7.00 -8.33 -6.61
N GLU A 137 7.81 -8.80 -7.56
CA GLU A 137 8.48 -7.94 -8.54
C GLU A 137 7.53 -7.33 -9.58
N ASN A 138 6.35 -7.91 -9.77
CA ASN A 138 5.38 -7.54 -10.81
C ASN A 138 4.13 -6.84 -10.27
N GLY A 139 4.06 -6.54 -8.97
CA GLY A 139 2.91 -5.88 -8.36
C GLY A 139 2.75 -4.44 -8.82
N GLU A 140 1.51 -4.04 -9.10
CA GLU A 140 1.13 -2.64 -9.27
C GLU A 140 0.50 -2.13 -7.98
N TYR A 141 1.08 -1.10 -7.38
CA TYR A 141 0.67 -0.60 -6.07
C TYR A 141 -0.05 0.73 -6.16
N TYR A 142 -1.04 0.90 -5.30
CA TYR A 142 -1.83 2.12 -5.18
C TYR A 142 -1.99 2.48 -3.70
N TYR A 143 -1.75 3.74 -3.40
CA TYR A 143 -2.01 4.29 -2.08
C TYR A 143 -3.31 5.07 -2.08
N THR A 144 -4.14 4.87 -1.08
CA THR A 144 -5.34 5.67 -0.84
C THR A 144 -5.54 5.93 0.64
N SER A 145 -6.20 7.03 0.94
CA SER A 145 -6.59 7.40 2.30
C SER A 145 -8.07 7.75 2.34
N SER A 146 -8.67 7.54 3.49
CA SER A 146 -10.05 7.96 3.76
C SER A 146 -10.17 8.45 5.20
N TRP A 147 -10.74 9.60 5.37
CA TRP A 147 -11.09 10.19 6.66
C TRP A 147 -12.36 11.01 6.62
#